data_47a3520308be36c692888180da31f418
#
_entry.id   47a3520308be36c692888180da31f418
#
_cell.length_a   1.000
_cell.length_b   1.000
_cell.length_c   1.000
_cell.angle_alpha   90.00
_cell.angle_beta   90.00
_cell.angle_gamma   90.00
#
_symmetry.space_group_name_H-M   'P 1'
#
loop_
_entity.id
_entity.type
_entity.pdbx_description
1 polymer ?
#
loop_
_entity_poly.entity_id
_entity_poly.type
_entity_poly.pdbx_seq_one_letter_code
_entity_poly.pdbx_strand_id
1 'polypeptide(L)'
;MNKINALFANNKDRKLLSLYFCAGCPTLEGTGDVIKAMERKGIDMIEVGIPFSDPLADGPVIQSAGTKALKNGMTVKTLFGQLKAVKDEVNIPLVLMGYLNPIMHYGIEEFFKSCVESGVSGTIIPDLPFDDYLKVVKPIADKYDIRVIMMITPETSEERIRFIDEHTDGFIYMVSSASITGAQSSFGDAKLAYFNHINSMNLRNPRMIGFGISNKQTLTSAQDNAAGAIIGSKFVTLLNETMDPDKALDRLFECLKK
;
A
#
# COMPACT_ATOMS: atom_id res chain seq x y z
N MET A 1 -1.68 -17.70 10.83
CA MET A 1 -1.23 -16.30 11.10
C MET A 1 -1.20 -15.58 9.77
N ASN A 2 -1.84 -14.43 9.66
CA ASN A 2 -1.88 -13.61 8.45
C ASN A 2 -0.47 -13.27 7.94
N LYS A 3 -0.25 -13.26 6.61
CA LYS A 3 1.09 -13.05 6.01
C LYS A 3 1.70 -11.68 6.39
N ILE A 4 0.88 -10.63 6.58
CA ILE A 4 1.35 -9.30 7.03
C ILE A 4 1.92 -9.41 8.44
N ASN A 5 1.18 -10.00 9.37
CA ASN A 5 1.66 -10.18 10.75
C ASN A 5 2.93 -11.04 10.81
N ALA A 6 2.99 -12.11 10.00
CA ALA A 6 4.18 -12.95 9.89
C ALA A 6 5.39 -12.18 9.34
N LEU A 7 5.18 -11.31 8.33
CA LEU A 7 6.24 -10.48 7.76
C LEU A 7 6.91 -9.61 8.84
N PHE A 8 6.11 -8.86 9.62
CA PHE A 8 6.66 -8.01 10.68
C PHE A 8 7.27 -8.81 11.84
N ALA A 9 6.65 -9.92 12.24
CA ALA A 9 7.15 -10.77 13.33
C ALA A 9 8.53 -11.37 13.02
N ASN A 10 8.76 -11.76 11.76
CA ASN A 10 9.98 -12.46 11.32
C ASN A 10 11.11 -11.50 10.88
N ASN A 11 10.86 -10.19 10.77
CA ASN A 11 11.82 -9.23 10.22
C ASN A 11 12.01 -8.00 11.14
N LYS A 12 12.09 -8.20 12.46
CA LYS A 12 12.24 -7.10 13.43
C LYS A 12 13.55 -6.33 13.28
N ASP A 13 14.60 -7.01 12.81
CA ASP A 13 15.97 -6.47 12.74
C ASP A 13 16.32 -5.88 11.36
N ARG A 14 15.41 -5.92 10.41
CA ARG A 14 15.62 -5.32 9.10
C ARG A 14 14.46 -4.42 8.68
N LYS A 15 14.77 -3.48 7.81
CA LYS A 15 13.78 -2.54 7.26
C LYS A 15 13.10 -3.12 6.03
N LEU A 16 11.77 -3.03 6.02
CA LEU A 16 10.94 -3.57 4.95
C LEU A 16 10.76 -2.56 3.82
N LEU A 17 10.56 -3.08 2.61
CA LEU A 17 10.23 -2.29 1.44
C LEU A 17 8.94 -2.81 0.80
N SER A 18 7.93 -1.94 0.73
CA SER A 18 6.70 -2.16 -0.02
C SER A 18 6.67 -1.29 -1.27
N LEU A 19 6.13 -1.84 -2.36
CA LEU A 19 5.88 -1.07 -3.58
C LEU A 19 4.40 -1.07 -3.92
N TYR A 20 3.92 0.10 -4.35
CA TYR A 20 2.58 0.27 -4.91
C TYR A 20 2.63 0.32 -6.44
N PHE A 21 1.66 -0.32 -7.08
CA PHE A 21 1.34 -0.11 -8.49
C PHE A 21 -0.17 -0.21 -8.73
N CYS A 22 -0.65 0.35 -9.85
CA CYS A 22 -2.06 0.30 -10.23
C CYS A 22 -2.33 -0.92 -11.12
N ALA A 23 -3.25 -1.79 -10.71
CA ALA A 23 -3.68 -2.94 -11.51
C ALA A 23 -4.23 -2.49 -12.86
N GLY A 24 -3.90 -3.22 -13.94
CA GLY A 24 -4.31 -2.88 -15.29
C GLY A 24 -3.53 -1.73 -15.94
N CYS A 25 -2.46 -1.26 -15.30
CA CYS A 25 -1.53 -0.26 -15.81
C CYS A 25 -0.07 -0.75 -15.69
N PRO A 26 0.77 -0.67 -16.73
CA PRO A 26 0.54 -0.01 -18.01
C PRO A 26 -0.36 -0.77 -18.99
N THR A 27 -0.55 -2.07 -18.83
CA THR A 27 -1.39 -2.93 -19.67
C THR A 27 -2.41 -3.68 -18.84
N LEU A 28 -3.56 -4.03 -19.43
CA LEU A 28 -4.62 -4.73 -18.71
C LEU A 28 -4.14 -6.05 -18.10
N GLU A 29 -3.40 -6.84 -18.87
CA GLU A 29 -3.02 -8.21 -18.50
C GLU A 29 -1.74 -8.27 -17.63
N GLY A 30 -1.04 -7.15 -17.44
CA GLY A 30 0.30 -7.12 -16.83
C GLY A 30 0.34 -7.26 -15.30
N THR A 31 -0.80 -7.28 -14.61
CA THR A 31 -0.85 -7.26 -13.13
C THR A 31 -0.04 -8.40 -12.50
N GLY A 32 -0.23 -9.62 -12.98
CA GLY A 32 0.48 -10.80 -12.45
C GLY A 32 1.99 -10.76 -12.69
N ASP A 33 2.42 -10.27 -13.85
CA ASP A 33 3.84 -10.16 -14.19
C ASP A 33 4.56 -9.12 -13.33
N VAL A 34 3.91 -7.98 -13.05
CA VAL A 34 4.43 -6.96 -12.13
C VAL A 34 4.62 -7.54 -10.72
N ILE A 35 3.62 -8.26 -10.20
CA ILE A 35 3.69 -8.90 -8.88
C ILE A 35 4.85 -9.89 -8.81
N LYS A 36 4.96 -10.79 -9.79
CA LYS A 36 6.03 -11.81 -9.85
C LYS A 36 7.41 -11.16 -9.98
N ALA A 37 7.54 -10.09 -10.76
CA ALA A 37 8.80 -9.37 -10.89
C ALA A 37 9.22 -8.70 -9.56
N MET A 38 8.29 -8.08 -8.83
CA MET A 38 8.56 -7.49 -7.52
C MET A 38 9.07 -8.53 -6.53
N GLU A 39 8.41 -9.69 -6.43
CA GLU A 39 8.83 -10.76 -5.52
C GLU A 39 10.23 -11.29 -5.88
N ARG A 40 10.49 -11.57 -7.17
CA ARG A 40 11.82 -12.00 -7.64
C ARG A 40 12.93 -11.00 -7.29
N LYS A 41 12.63 -9.72 -7.29
CA LYS A 41 13.58 -8.64 -6.96
C LYS A 41 13.70 -8.34 -5.47
N GLY A 42 13.01 -9.12 -4.61
CA GLY A 42 13.13 -9.04 -3.15
C GLY A 42 12.31 -7.94 -2.48
N ILE A 43 11.21 -7.54 -3.10
CA ILE A 43 10.22 -6.67 -2.44
C ILE A 43 9.50 -7.49 -1.35
N ASP A 44 9.26 -6.88 -0.19
CA ASP A 44 8.73 -7.56 0.98
C ASP A 44 7.21 -7.64 1.02
N MET A 45 6.53 -6.65 0.46
CA MET A 45 5.07 -6.52 0.41
C MET A 45 4.68 -5.73 -0.83
N ILE A 46 3.52 -6.02 -1.40
CA ILE A 46 3.04 -5.32 -2.59
C ILE A 46 1.67 -4.72 -2.31
N GLU A 47 1.54 -3.43 -2.63
CA GLU A 47 0.26 -2.74 -2.66
C GLU A 47 -0.26 -2.69 -4.08
N VAL A 48 -1.39 -3.34 -4.32
CA VAL A 48 -2.05 -3.41 -5.62
C VAL A 48 -3.23 -2.44 -5.63
N GLY A 49 -3.09 -1.37 -6.40
CA GLY A 49 -4.12 -0.33 -6.51
C GLY A 49 -5.32 -0.79 -7.34
N ILE A 50 -6.51 -0.65 -6.79
CA ILE A 50 -7.78 -0.80 -7.49
C ILE A 50 -8.07 0.52 -8.18
N PRO A 51 -8.14 0.59 -9.54
CA PRO A 51 -8.40 1.85 -10.22
C PRO A 51 -9.81 2.37 -9.93
N PHE A 52 -9.91 3.68 -9.75
CA PHE A 52 -11.17 4.38 -9.49
C PHE A 52 -11.22 5.69 -10.25
N SER A 53 -12.41 6.14 -10.65
CA SER A 53 -12.60 7.36 -11.44
C SER A 53 -12.41 8.65 -10.64
N ASP A 54 -12.67 8.59 -9.31
CA ASP A 54 -12.71 9.77 -8.43
C ASP A 54 -11.75 9.64 -7.22
N PRO A 55 -10.44 9.47 -7.45
CA PRO A 55 -9.47 9.14 -6.41
C PRO A 55 -9.01 10.38 -5.64
N LEU A 56 -9.73 10.75 -4.58
CA LEU A 56 -9.50 11.98 -3.80
C LEU A 56 -8.15 12.01 -3.05
N ALA A 57 -7.62 10.86 -2.66
CA ALA A 57 -6.38 10.75 -1.88
C ALA A 57 -5.12 10.56 -2.75
N ASP A 58 -5.26 10.40 -4.06
CA ASP A 58 -4.15 10.06 -4.95
C ASP A 58 -3.52 11.29 -5.60
N GLY A 59 -2.19 11.26 -5.77
CA GLY A 59 -1.46 12.25 -6.56
C GLY A 59 -1.61 12.03 -8.07
N PRO A 60 -1.16 13.03 -8.89
CA PRO A 60 -1.39 13.02 -10.34
C PRO A 60 -0.88 11.78 -11.07
N VAL A 61 0.23 11.20 -10.63
CA VAL A 61 0.83 9.99 -11.22
C VAL A 61 -0.11 8.79 -11.03
N ILE A 62 -0.62 8.61 -9.82
CA ILE A 62 -1.51 7.50 -9.49
C ILE A 62 -2.87 7.69 -10.16
N GLN A 63 -3.42 8.92 -10.15
CA GLN A 63 -4.65 9.26 -10.88
C GLN A 63 -4.54 8.94 -12.38
N SER A 64 -3.41 9.30 -13.00
CA SER A 64 -3.15 9.01 -14.42
C SER A 64 -3.09 7.50 -14.68
N ALA A 65 -2.42 6.74 -13.81
CA ALA A 65 -2.34 5.28 -13.90
C ALA A 65 -3.72 4.64 -13.75
N GLY A 66 -4.52 5.09 -12.76
CA GLY A 66 -5.90 4.63 -12.56
C GLY A 66 -6.80 4.91 -13.76
N THR A 67 -6.72 6.12 -14.33
CA THR A 67 -7.46 6.48 -15.54
C THR A 67 -7.07 5.59 -16.73
N LYS A 68 -5.77 5.31 -16.90
CA LYS A 68 -5.28 4.40 -17.94
C LYS A 68 -5.80 2.98 -17.73
N ALA A 69 -5.74 2.48 -16.50
CA ALA A 69 -6.22 1.14 -16.15
C ALA A 69 -7.73 0.97 -16.43
N LEU A 70 -8.55 1.97 -16.07
CA LEU A 70 -9.98 1.97 -16.38
C LEU A 70 -10.24 1.98 -17.90
N LYS A 71 -9.50 2.79 -18.66
CA LYS A 71 -9.57 2.80 -20.13
C LYS A 71 -9.15 1.46 -20.75
N ASN A 72 -8.22 0.75 -20.13
CA ASN A 72 -7.82 -0.60 -20.52
C ASN A 72 -8.90 -1.65 -20.20
N GLY A 73 -9.94 -1.30 -19.44
CA GLY A 73 -11.03 -2.21 -19.06
C GLY A 73 -10.85 -2.92 -17.72
N MET A 74 -9.95 -2.44 -16.84
CA MET A 74 -9.77 -3.02 -15.51
C MET A 74 -11.02 -2.83 -14.66
N THR A 75 -11.42 -3.89 -13.98
CA THR A 75 -12.51 -3.93 -13.00
C THR A 75 -12.05 -4.69 -11.75
N VAL A 76 -12.76 -4.55 -10.64
CA VAL A 76 -12.50 -5.33 -9.41
C VAL A 76 -12.58 -6.83 -9.69
N LYS A 77 -13.55 -7.26 -10.49
CA LYS A 77 -13.71 -8.67 -10.89
C LYS A 77 -12.53 -9.17 -11.74
N THR A 78 -12.08 -8.39 -12.71
CA THR A 78 -10.90 -8.71 -13.55
C THR A 78 -9.66 -8.81 -12.70
N LEU A 79 -9.45 -7.86 -11.76
CA LEU A 79 -8.33 -7.88 -10.82
C LEU A 79 -8.31 -9.16 -10.00
N PHE A 80 -9.42 -9.54 -9.36
CA PHE A 80 -9.47 -10.79 -8.60
C PHE A 80 -9.17 -12.02 -9.45
N GLY A 81 -9.63 -12.05 -10.71
CA GLY A 81 -9.28 -13.11 -11.65
C GLY A 81 -7.79 -13.21 -11.91
N GLN A 82 -7.11 -12.07 -12.11
CA GLN A 82 -5.65 -12.01 -12.32
C GLN A 82 -4.87 -12.40 -11.08
N LEU A 83 -5.27 -11.94 -9.89
CA LEU A 83 -4.63 -12.32 -8.63
C LEU A 83 -4.78 -13.81 -8.35
N LYS A 84 -5.97 -14.37 -8.57
CA LYS A 84 -6.23 -15.81 -8.41
C LYS A 84 -5.36 -16.68 -9.31
N ALA A 85 -5.05 -16.19 -10.52
CA ALA A 85 -4.20 -16.91 -11.46
C ALA A 85 -2.73 -17.03 -11.01
N VAL A 86 -2.25 -16.11 -10.16
CA VAL A 86 -0.85 -16.08 -9.70
C VAL A 86 -0.67 -16.40 -8.21
N LYS A 87 -1.76 -16.64 -7.46
CA LYS A 87 -1.73 -16.76 -5.99
C LYS A 87 -0.79 -17.84 -5.47
N ASP A 88 -0.67 -18.96 -6.20
CA ASP A 88 0.15 -20.10 -5.80
C ASP A 88 1.64 -19.91 -6.15
N GLU A 89 1.95 -18.90 -6.95
CA GLU A 89 3.32 -18.49 -7.32
C GLU A 89 3.86 -17.35 -6.45
N VAL A 90 2.99 -16.68 -5.64
CA VAL A 90 3.34 -15.48 -4.87
C VAL A 90 3.25 -15.75 -3.36
N ASN A 91 4.38 -15.60 -2.67
CA ASN A 91 4.51 -15.90 -1.24
C ASN A 91 4.46 -14.65 -0.36
N ILE A 92 4.87 -13.49 -0.87
CA ILE A 92 4.85 -12.23 -0.11
C ILE A 92 3.41 -11.71 0.08
N PRO A 93 3.16 -10.92 1.15
CA PRO A 93 1.84 -10.35 1.36
C PRO A 93 1.41 -9.40 0.25
N LEU A 94 0.19 -9.57 -0.24
CA LEU A 94 -0.49 -8.65 -1.12
C LEU A 94 -1.51 -7.83 -0.32
N VAL A 95 -1.52 -6.52 -0.54
CA VAL A 95 -2.47 -5.57 0.06
C VAL A 95 -3.22 -4.88 -1.08
N LEU A 96 -4.54 -4.94 -1.09
CA LEU A 96 -5.34 -4.17 -2.05
C LEU A 96 -5.56 -2.76 -1.52
N MET A 97 -5.23 -1.76 -2.33
CA MET A 97 -5.51 -0.36 -2.02
C MET A 97 -6.59 0.18 -2.97
N GLY A 98 -7.71 0.61 -2.42
CA GLY A 98 -8.82 1.13 -3.21
C GLY A 98 -9.87 1.86 -2.39
N TYR A 99 -10.75 2.56 -3.07
CA TYR A 99 -11.79 3.39 -2.46
C TYR A 99 -13.02 2.58 -2.06
N LEU A 100 -13.77 3.10 -1.10
CA LEU A 100 -14.93 2.41 -0.52
C LEU A 100 -16.04 2.15 -1.56
N ASN A 101 -16.28 3.09 -2.47
CA ASN A 101 -17.36 2.97 -3.45
C ASN A 101 -17.23 1.72 -4.35
N PRO A 102 -16.10 1.46 -5.05
CA PRO A 102 -15.92 0.20 -5.82
C PRO A 102 -16.10 -1.05 -4.97
N ILE A 103 -15.65 -1.04 -3.72
CA ILE A 103 -15.77 -2.16 -2.78
C ILE A 103 -17.25 -2.40 -2.41
N MET A 104 -17.99 -1.34 -2.09
CA MET A 104 -19.42 -1.41 -1.81
C MET A 104 -20.22 -1.92 -3.02
N HIS A 105 -19.87 -1.44 -4.22
CA HIS A 105 -20.53 -1.87 -5.45
C HIS A 105 -20.29 -3.35 -5.76
N TYR A 106 -19.09 -3.85 -5.45
CA TYR A 106 -18.75 -5.28 -5.57
C TYR A 106 -19.45 -6.13 -4.51
N GLY A 107 -19.80 -5.52 -3.37
CA GLY A 107 -20.32 -6.15 -2.17
C GLY A 107 -19.22 -6.39 -1.15
N ILE A 108 -19.34 -5.78 0.05
CA ILE A 108 -18.27 -5.79 1.06
C ILE A 108 -17.87 -7.22 1.44
N GLU A 109 -18.84 -8.09 1.76
CA GLU A 109 -18.54 -9.47 2.13
C GLU A 109 -17.92 -10.27 0.99
N GLU A 110 -18.44 -10.13 -0.24
CA GLU A 110 -17.91 -10.82 -1.41
C GLU A 110 -16.48 -10.32 -1.76
N PHE A 111 -16.19 -9.04 -1.49
CA PHE A 111 -14.86 -8.48 -1.65
C PHE A 111 -13.85 -9.15 -0.71
N PHE A 112 -14.14 -9.26 0.59
CA PHE A 112 -13.25 -9.89 1.55
C PHE A 112 -13.08 -11.39 1.30
N LYS A 113 -14.14 -12.08 0.91
CA LYS A 113 -14.10 -13.48 0.46
C LYS A 113 -13.19 -13.63 -0.77
N SER A 114 -13.35 -12.77 -1.77
CA SER A 114 -12.50 -12.75 -2.96
C SER A 114 -11.04 -12.43 -2.65
N CYS A 115 -10.75 -11.60 -1.64
CA CYS A 115 -9.40 -11.38 -1.13
C CYS A 115 -8.74 -12.68 -0.69
N VAL A 116 -9.40 -13.48 0.15
CA VAL A 116 -8.87 -14.79 0.59
C VAL A 116 -8.65 -15.73 -0.59
N GLU A 117 -9.64 -15.86 -1.47
CA GLU A 117 -9.55 -16.73 -2.65
C GLU A 117 -8.40 -16.37 -3.58
N SER A 118 -7.96 -15.11 -3.58
CA SER A 118 -6.91 -14.57 -4.43
C SER A 118 -5.56 -14.39 -3.73
N GLY A 119 -5.42 -14.85 -2.47
CA GLY A 119 -4.17 -14.78 -1.72
C GLY A 119 -3.82 -13.39 -1.17
N VAL A 120 -4.78 -12.45 -1.16
CA VAL A 120 -4.65 -11.13 -0.56
C VAL A 120 -4.67 -11.24 0.96
N SER A 121 -3.82 -10.47 1.64
CA SER A 121 -3.65 -10.52 3.09
C SER A 121 -4.16 -9.29 3.82
N GLY A 122 -4.34 -8.17 3.12
CA GLY A 122 -4.83 -6.94 3.71
C GLY A 122 -5.42 -5.98 2.69
N THR A 123 -6.05 -4.93 3.21
CA THR A 123 -6.63 -3.84 2.41
C THR A 123 -6.32 -2.48 3.01
N ILE A 124 -6.17 -1.47 2.17
CA ILE A 124 -6.11 -0.05 2.51
C ILE A 124 -7.28 0.62 1.83
N ILE A 125 -8.15 1.28 2.60
CA ILE A 125 -9.35 1.96 2.09
C ILE A 125 -9.28 3.41 2.60
N PRO A 126 -8.67 4.35 1.82
CA PRO A 126 -8.32 5.68 2.31
C PRO A 126 -9.51 6.54 2.73
N ASP A 127 -10.67 6.32 2.14
CA ASP A 127 -11.92 7.05 2.41
C ASP A 127 -12.89 6.30 3.34
N LEU A 128 -12.44 5.22 4.01
CA LEU A 128 -13.26 4.49 4.98
C LEU A 128 -13.31 5.23 6.32
N PRO A 129 -14.48 5.73 6.75
CA PRO A 129 -14.62 6.30 8.08
C PRO A 129 -14.37 5.23 9.16
N PHE A 130 -13.66 5.61 10.22
CA PHE A 130 -13.25 4.63 11.23
C PHE A 130 -14.43 4.02 12.00
N ASP A 131 -15.50 4.78 12.19
CA ASP A 131 -16.71 4.27 12.82
C ASP A 131 -17.40 3.21 11.96
N ASP A 132 -17.42 3.40 10.64
CA ASP A 132 -17.93 2.42 9.69
C ASP A 132 -16.99 1.20 9.59
N TYR A 133 -15.66 1.44 9.69
CA TYR A 133 -14.71 0.35 9.84
C TYR A 133 -15.07 -0.53 11.04
N LEU A 134 -15.22 0.04 12.23
CA LEU A 134 -15.49 -0.74 13.45
C LEU A 134 -16.83 -1.48 13.39
N LYS A 135 -17.88 -0.81 12.89
CA LYS A 135 -19.25 -1.33 12.93
C LYS A 135 -19.58 -2.31 11.81
N VAL A 136 -19.03 -2.08 10.62
CA VAL A 136 -19.43 -2.79 9.39
C VAL A 136 -18.29 -3.62 8.82
N VAL A 137 -17.12 -3.00 8.58
CA VAL A 137 -16.04 -3.63 7.81
C VAL A 137 -15.23 -4.60 8.66
N LYS A 138 -14.85 -4.19 9.88
CA LYS A 138 -14.00 -5.00 10.77
C LYS A 138 -14.56 -6.38 11.08
N PRO A 139 -15.85 -6.57 11.44
CA PRO A 139 -16.40 -7.90 11.69
C PRO A 139 -16.31 -8.84 10.50
N ILE A 140 -16.46 -8.28 9.28
CA ILE A 140 -16.33 -9.05 8.04
C ILE A 140 -14.85 -9.35 7.76
N ALA A 141 -13.98 -8.36 7.83
CA ALA A 141 -12.55 -8.53 7.59
C ALA A 141 -11.93 -9.55 8.55
N ASP A 142 -12.29 -9.51 9.84
CA ASP A 142 -11.83 -10.46 10.86
C ASP A 142 -12.30 -11.90 10.55
N LYS A 143 -13.55 -12.08 10.08
CA LYS A 143 -14.08 -13.39 9.65
C LYS A 143 -13.21 -14.02 8.56
N TYR A 144 -12.64 -13.21 7.67
CA TYR A 144 -11.81 -13.64 6.55
C TYR A 144 -10.31 -13.55 6.81
N ASP A 145 -9.86 -13.19 8.01
CA ASP A 145 -8.46 -12.96 8.40
C ASP A 145 -7.73 -11.94 7.49
N ILE A 146 -8.45 -10.94 6.98
CA ILE A 146 -7.89 -9.86 6.16
C ILE A 146 -7.64 -8.63 7.04
N ARG A 147 -6.41 -8.09 7.00
CA ARG A 147 -6.05 -6.88 7.76
C ARG A 147 -6.53 -5.64 7.03
N VAL A 148 -7.27 -4.78 7.73
CA VAL A 148 -7.63 -3.45 7.23
C VAL A 148 -6.64 -2.44 7.81
N ILE A 149 -5.76 -1.96 6.95
CA ILE A 149 -4.66 -1.06 7.32
C ILE A 149 -5.18 0.36 7.38
N MET A 150 -5.01 1.01 8.52
CA MET A 150 -5.41 2.40 8.73
C MET A 150 -4.26 3.36 8.48
N MET A 151 -4.62 4.53 7.98
CA MET A 151 -3.69 5.61 7.66
C MET A 151 -3.71 6.67 8.75
N ILE A 152 -2.54 7.22 9.05
CA ILE A 152 -2.39 8.42 9.89
C ILE A 152 -1.61 9.49 9.14
N THR A 153 -1.91 10.74 9.41
CA THR A 153 -1.27 11.93 8.82
C THR A 153 -0.73 12.83 9.91
N PRO A 154 0.08 13.85 9.60
CA PRO A 154 0.51 14.86 10.57
C PRO A 154 -0.64 15.61 11.28
N GLU A 155 -1.84 15.59 10.69
CA GLU A 155 -3.03 16.24 11.25
C GLU A 155 -3.87 15.31 12.13
N THR A 156 -3.53 14.01 12.19
CA THR A 156 -4.26 13.04 13.02
C THR A 156 -3.92 13.26 14.50
N SER A 157 -4.93 13.46 15.34
CA SER A 157 -4.71 13.68 16.79
C SER A 157 -4.13 12.43 17.47
N GLU A 158 -3.36 12.63 18.56
CA GLU A 158 -2.81 11.52 19.36
C GLU A 158 -3.87 10.55 19.84
N GLU A 159 -4.99 11.07 20.33
CA GLU A 159 -6.13 10.26 20.79
C GLU A 159 -6.61 9.34 19.66
N ARG A 160 -6.75 9.89 18.45
CA ARG A 160 -7.17 9.12 17.27
C ARG A 160 -6.12 8.09 16.87
N ILE A 161 -4.83 8.43 16.95
CA ILE A 161 -3.73 7.50 16.64
C ILE A 161 -3.76 6.31 17.60
N ARG A 162 -3.90 6.57 18.92
CA ARG A 162 -3.98 5.50 19.94
C ARG A 162 -5.21 4.64 19.73
N PHE A 163 -6.34 5.25 19.40
CA PHE A 163 -7.58 4.54 19.12
C PHE A 163 -7.45 3.64 17.88
N ILE A 164 -6.80 4.11 16.83
CA ILE A 164 -6.45 3.30 15.65
C ILE A 164 -5.54 2.14 16.06
N ASP A 165 -4.47 2.41 16.80
CA ASP A 165 -3.50 1.39 17.23
C ASP A 165 -4.15 0.27 18.05
N GLU A 166 -5.08 0.62 18.93
CA GLU A 166 -5.80 -0.34 19.78
C GLU A 166 -6.74 -1.26 18.98
N HIS A 167 -7.41 -0.72 17.95
CA HIS A 167 -8.49 -1.41 17.26
C HIS A 167 -8.11 -2.00 15.90
N THR A 168 -6.87 -1.82 15.45
CA THR A 168 -6.36 -2.35 14.17
C THR A 168 -5.27 -3.38 14.39
N ASP A 169 -4.91 -4.10 13.33
CA ASP A 169 -3.85 -5.10 13.32
C ASP A 169 -3.11 -5.08 11.97
N GLY A 170 -1.89 -5.63 11.93
CA GLY A 170 -1.02 -5.64 10.76
C GLY A 170 0.03 -4.54 10.85
N PHE A 171 -0.28 -3.34 10.37
CA PHE A 171 0.58 -2.15 10.50
C PHE A 171 -0.24 -0.86 10.40
N ILE A 172 0.37 0.26 10.77
CA ILE A 172 -0.19 1.60 10.56
C ILE A 172 0.55 2.24 9.38
N TYR A 173 -0.20 2.73 8.39
CA TYR A 173 0.35 3.47 7.26
C TYR A 173 0.55 4.93 7.66
N MET A 174 1.79 5.38 7.77
CA MET A 174 2.12 6.78 8.05
C MET A 174 2.28 7.55 6.74
N VAL A 175 1.36 8.48 6.49
CA VAL A 175 1.47 9.42 5.38
C VAL A 175 2.42 10.54 5.79
N SER A 176 3.50 10.74 5.02
CA SER A 176 4.54 11.72 5.37
C SER A 176 4.13 13.19 5.18
N SER A 177 2.96 13.44 4.58
CA SER A 177 2.44 14.80 4.32
C SER A 177 0.93 14.76 4.14
N ALA A 178 0.24 15.76 4.68
CA ALA A 178 -1.19 15.96 4.43
C ALA A 178 -1.49 16.45 3.00
N SER A 179 -0.49 16.96 2.28
CA SER A 179 -0.62 17.40 0.89
C SER A 179 -0.19 16.28 -0.07
N ILE A 180 -0.91 16.13 -1.17
CA ILE A 180 -0.59 15.25 -2.29
C ILE A 180 0.60 15.86 -3.03
N THR A 181 1.82 15.62 -2.57
CA THR A 181 3.04 16.13 -3.20
C THR A 181 3.78 15.01 -3.91
N GLY A 182 4.30 15.29 -5.10
CA GLY A 182 5.15 14.36 -5.86
C GLY A 182 6.48 14.01 -5.15
N ALA A 183 7.40 13.38 -5.88
CA ALA A 183 8.72 12.99 -5.37
C ALA A 183 9.47 14.19 -4.76
N GLN A 184 10.08 13.98 -3.59
CA GLN A 184 10.84 15.00 -2.86
C GLN A 184 12.31 14.62 -2.78
N SER A 185 13.20 15.62 -2.72
CA SER A 185 14.63 15.39 -2.55
C SER A 185 15.00 15.01 -1.12
N SER A 186 14.29 15.55 -0.11
CA SER A 186 14.48 15.26 1.31
C SER A 186 13.19 15.49 2.09
N PHE A 187 13.11 14.95 3.30
CA PHE A 187 12.09 15.32 4.27
C PHE A 187 12.55 16.53 5.08
N GLY A 188 11.73 17.58 5.12
CA GLY A 188 11.99 18.75 5.94
C GLY A 188 11.78 18.50 7.45
N ASP A 189 12.24 19.46 8.28
CA ASP A 189 12.25 19.34 9.76
C ASP A 189 10.85 19.03 10.34
N ALA A 190 9.80 19.58 9.77
CA ALA A 190 8.42 19.32 10.21
C ALA A 190 8.02 17.84 10.08
N LYS A 191 8.45 17.17 8.99
CA LYS A 191 8.18 15.74 8.81
C LYS A 191 8.99 14.88 9.77
N LEU A 192 10.26 15.24 10.00
CA LEU A 192 11.11 14.54 10.97
C LEU A 192 10.56 14.69 12.38
N ALA A 193 10.08 15.88 12.75
CA ALA A 193 9.40 16.11 14.02
C ALA A 193 8.15 15.24 14.18
N TYR A 194 7.34 15.12 13.12
CA TYR A 194 6.19 14.23 13.11
C TYR A 194 6.59 12.76 13.31
N PHE A 195 7.62 12.26 12.60
CA PHE A 195 8.07 10.88 12.75
C PHE A 195 8.58 10.60 14.17
N ASN A 196 9.38 11.53 14.73
CA ASN A 196 9.87 11.43 16.09
C ASN A 196 8.74 11.43 17.11
N HIS A 197 7.73 12.27 16.91
CA HIS A 197 6.54 12.31 17.76
C HIS A 197 5.81 10.95 17.76
N ILE A 198 5.51 10.40 16.59
CA ILE A 198 4.87 9.06 16.47
C ILE A 198 5.74 7.97 17.12
N ASN A 199 7.06 8.01 16.96
CA ASN A 199 7.96 7.05 17.58
C ASN A 199 7.89 7.12 19.12
N SER A 200 7.74 8.32 19.71
CA SER A 200 7.62 8.49 21.16
C SER A 200 6.31 7.96 21.75
N MET A 201 5.30 7.73 20.93
CA MET A 201 4.00 7.21 21.36
C MET A 201 4.03 5.71 21.74
N ASN A 202 5.08 4.97 21.38
CA ASN A 202 5.25 3.54 21.64
C ASN A 202 4.03 2.70 21.22
N LEU A 203 3.58 2.87 19.98
CA LEU A 203 2.41 2.17 19.43
C LEU A 203 2.67 0.66 19.33
N ARG A 204 1.61 -0.12 19.51
CA ARG A 204 1.64 -1.58 19.44
C ARG A 204 1.92 -2.09 18.03
N ASN A 205 1.27 -1.47 17.04
CA ASN A 205 1.42 -1.87 15.65
C ASN A 205 2.71 -1.32 15.04
N PRO A 206 3.43 -2.10 14.21
CA PRO A 206 4.51 -1.57 13.40
C PRO A 206 4.00 -0.50 12.45
N ARG A 207 4.89 0.36 11.97
CA ARG A 207 4.56 1.47 11.07
C ARG A 207 5.33 1.34 9.78
N MET A 208 4.68 1.68 8.66
CA MET A 208 5.31 1.88 7.35
C MET A 208 5.10 3.33 6.91
N ILE A 209 6.16 3.99 6.46
CA ILE A 209 6.07 5.36 5.95
C ILE A 209 5.94 5.34 4.43
N GLY A 210 4.90 6.01 3.93
CA GLY A 210 4.66 6.21 2.51
C GLY A 210 4.59 7.68 2.12
N PHE A 211 4.50 7.94 0.82
CA PHE A 211 4.48 9.24 0.15
C PHE A 211 5.83 9.98 0.14
N GLY A 212 6.22 10.43 -1.07
CA GLY A 212 7.41 11.25 -1.28
C GLY A 212 8.73 10.49 -1.29
N ILE A 213 8.76 9.17 -1.14
CA ILE A 213 9.98 8.37 -1.17
C ILE A 213 10.37 8.08 -2.62
N SER A 214 11.57 8.51 -3.03
CA SER A 214 12.00 8.43 -4.43
C SER A 214 13.51 8.31 -4.63
N ASN A 215 14.31 8.39 -3.56
CA ASN A 215 15.76 8.35 -3.56
C ASN A 215 16.29 7.78 -2.25
N LYS A 216 17.63 7.59 -2.16
CA LYS A 216 18.29 7.05 -0.98
C LYS A 216 17.99 7.85 0.30
N GLN A 217 18.07 9.18 0.23
CA GLN A 217 17.91 10.03 1.41
C GLN A 217 16.51 9.89 2.01
N THR A 218 15.45 9.94 1.18
CA THR A 218 14.06 9.79 1.64
C THR A 218 13.77 8.36 2.09
N LEU A 219 14.36 7.34 1.44
CA LEU A 219 14.23 5.95 1.86
C LEU A 219 14.89 5.73 3.24
N THR A 220 16.14 6.16 3.41
CA THR A 220 16.86 6.03 4.69
C THR A 220 16.09 6.72 5.81
N SER A 221 15.67 7.97 5.58
CA SER A 221 14.90 8.70 6.58
C SER A 221 13.58 8.02 6.97
N ALA A 222 12.87 7.41 6.02
CA ALA A 222 11.67 6.63 6.33
C ALA A 222 11.99 5.37 7.14
N GLN A 223 13.03 4.63 6.73
CA GLN A 223 13.45 3.41 7.40
C GLN A 223 14.02 3.64 8.80
N ASP A 224 14.70 4.76 9.05
CA ASP A 224 15.19 5.12 10.37
C ASP A 224 14.04 5.39 11.37
N ASN A 225 12.88 5.79 10.86
CA ASN A 225 11.72 6.21 11.67
C ASN A 225 10.55 5.22 11.68
N ALA A 226 10.62 4.12 10.93
CA ALA A 226 9.56 3.12 10.88
C ALA A 226 10.11 1.70 10.65
N ALA A 227 9.24 0.70 10.65
CA ALA A 227 9.60 -0.68 10.30
C ALA A 227 9.96 -0.83 8.81
N GLY A 228 9.53 0.12 7.98
CA GLY A 228 9.84 0.12 6.56
C GLY A 228 9.27 1.30 5.80
N ALA A 229 9.37 1.24 4.49
CA ALA A 229 9.00 2.28 3.56
C ALA A 229 8.08 1.76 2.45
N ILE A 230 7.21 2.63 1.95
CA ILE A 230 6.28 2.34 0.84
C ILE A 230 6.57 3.32 -0.29
N ILE A 231 6.86 2.80 -1.49
CA ILE A 231 7.14 3.61 -2.67
C ILE A 231 6.04 3.37 -3.72
N GLY A 232 5.33 4.43 -4.09
CA GLY A 232 4.28 4.38 -5.10
C GLY A 232 4.66 5.12 -6.39
N SER A 233 4.43 6.43 -6.43
CA SER A 233 4.52 7.25 -7.64
C SER A 233 5.83 7.08 -8.41
N LYS A 234 6.97 6.94 -7.73
CA LYS A 234 8.26 6.73 -8.40
C LYS A 234 8.27 5.44 -9.20
N PHE A 235 7.82 4.33 -8.60
CA PHE A 235 7.76 3.04 -9.30
C PHE A 235 6.74 3.06 -10.44
N VAL A 236 5.55 3.61 -10.21
CA VAL A 236 4.50 3.74 -11.25
C VAL A 236 5.00 4.55 -12.44
N THR A 237 5.73 5.64 -12.22
CA THR A 237 6.37 6.41 -13.30
C THR A 237 7.33 5.55 -14.11
N LEU A 238 8.26 4.88 -13.44
CA LEU A 238 9.25 4.01 -14.10
C LEU A 238 8.61 2.85 -14.86
N LEU A 239 7.57 2.25 -14.30
CA LEU A 239 6.83 1.16 -14.94
C LEU A 239 6.13 1.64 -16.23
N ASN A 240 5.52 2.83 -16.20
CA ASN A 240 4.90 3.42 -17.39
C ASN A 240 5.92 3.82 -18.47
N GLU A 241 7.12 4.28 -18.07
CA GLU A 241 8.18 4.65 -19.01
C GLU A 241 8.81 3.43 -19.68
N THR A 242 9.04 2.37 -18.92
CA THR A 242 9.77 1.18 -19.41
C THR A 242 8.85 0.16 -20.06
N MET A 243 7.59 0.11 -19.68
CA MET A 243 6.61 -0.93 -20.04
C MET A 243 7.09 -2.36 -19.70
N ASP A 244 8.07 -2.46 -18.80
CA ASP A 244 8.78 -3.68 -18.42
C ASP A 244 9.05 -3.64 -16.91
N PRO A 245 8.45 -4.53 -16.11
CA PRO A 245 8.56 -4.46 -14.66
C PRO A 245 9.99 -4.71 -14.15
N ASP A 246 10.77 -5.60 -14.78
CA ASP A 246 12.15 -5.84 -14.36
C ASP A 246 13.03 -4.62 -14.59
N LYS A 247 12.92 -3.95 -15.74
CA LYS A 247 13.66 -2.70 -16.03
C LYS A 247 13.20 -1.56 -15.11
N ALA A 248 11.92 -1.46 -14.81
CA ALA A 248 11.40 -0.46 -13.88
C ALA A 248 12.00 -0.65 -12.48
N LEU A 249 12.06 -1.89 -11.98
CA LEU A 249 12.66 -2.25 -10.70
C LEU A 249 14.16 -1.97 -10.67
N ASP A 250 14.91 -2.34 -11.71
CA ASP A 250 16.34 -2.07 -11.80
C ASP A 250 16.63 -0.56 -11.74
N ARG A 251 15.88 0.25 -12.50
CA ARG A 251 15.97 1.72 -12.46
C ARG A 251 15.56 2.30 -11.09
N LEU A 252 14.54 1.72 -10.44
CA LEU A 252 14.17 2.12 -9.09
C LEU A 252 15.32 1.88 -8.11
N PHE A 253 15.88 0.68 -8.10
CA PHE A 253 16.99 0.36 -7.20
C PHE A 253 18.23 1.22 -7.45
N GLU A 254 18.51 1.62 -8.68
CA GLU A 254 19.57 2.59 -8.98
C GLU A 254 19.28 3.97 -8.37
N CYS A 255 18.02 4.44 -8.40
CA CYS A 255 17.63 5.69 -7.75
C CYS A 255 17.76 5.62 -6.21
N LEU A 256 17.48 4.45 -5.63
CA LEU A 256 17.53 4.24 -4.17
C LEU A 256 18.96 4.01 -3.63
N LYS A 257 19.96 3.84 -4.50
CA LYS A 257 21.37 3.75 -4.12
C LYS A 257 22.06 5.12 -4.12
N LYS A 258 21.54 6.07 -4.83
CA LYS A 258 22.02 7.45 -4.95
C LYS A 258 21.33 8.36 -3.95
#